data_d52f46735a0a2fac88cbb9e11fbf957d
#
_entry.id   d52f46735a0a2fac88cbb9e11fbf957d
#
_cell.length_a   1.000
_cell.length_b   1.000
_cell.length_c   1.000
_cell.angle_alpha   90.00
_cell.angle_beta   90.00
_cell.angle_gamma   90.00
#
_symmetry.space_group_name_H-M   'P 1'
#
loop_
_entity.id
_entity.type
_entity.pdbx_description
1 polymer ?
#
loop_
_entity_poly.entity_id
_entity_poly.type
_entity_poly.pdbx_seq_one_letter_code
_entity_poly.pdbx_strand_id
1 'polypeptide(L)'
;MQKKSQDMKKQAIVVIDSIHELQRFSEFFEMGLGQYIFRGQKRSAWNILTSLERHEEGEKCKYWGSNTGQKPGGIHLTRYLAATGCSNEYEEILRFSDTWEKDYGVRLDDLTSAALRRHFGCPSRLLDVSKSFDVALYFAYEGKNTKEDSAIWAICVDQISGRAERIFSMAKERFGDVDWENRLVKELLCSEKIYEKMPFVLPVGAMNHVPWMIAQKGMFLMPLSKCFMQSLAYTLSGHPALQVATMSAEQFLNGDQKNFPLVKFVLSHQIDNEVGDLLSEKNLTKKRIFPDEKPIWVDHLKLKVTFQ
;
A
#
# COMPACT_ATOMS: atom_id res chain seq x y z
N MET A 1 33.05 1.65 -28.15
CA MET A 1 32.34 1.49 -26.85
C MET A 1 30.90 1.16 -27.18
N GLN A 2 30.50 -0.11 -27.12
CA GLN A 2 29.12 -0.53 -27.24
C GLN A 2 28.42 -0.12 -25.94
N LYS A 3 27.47 0.83 -26.00
CA LYS A 3 26.49 1.04 -24.92
C LYS A 3 25.77 -0.30 -24.72
N LYS A 4 26.05 -0.99 -23.61
CA LYS A 4 25.15 -2.04 -23.13
C LYS A 4 23.77 -1.39 -23.07
N SER A 5 22.85 -1.85 -23.90
CA SER A 5 21.44 -1.52 -23.76
C SER A 5 21.07 -1.94 -22.34
N GLN A 6 20.85 -0.97 -21.46
CA GLN A 6 20.25 -1.26 -20.18
C GLN A 6 18.89 -1.88 -20.50
N ASP A 7 18.74 -3.17 -20.22
CA ASP A 7 17.46 -3.83 -20.35
C ASP A 7 16.47 -3.06 -19.49
N MET A 8 15.58 -2.32 -20.16
CA MET A 8 14.56 -1.53 -19.46
C MET A 8 13.66 -2.49 -18.72
N LYS A 9 13.56 -2.30 -17.41
CA LYS A 9 12.65 -3.09 -16.57
C LYS A 9 11.22 -2.90 -17.03
N LYS A 10 10.45 -3.98 -16.96
CA LYS A 10 9.11 -4.07 -17.56
C LYS A 10 8.06 -4.26 -16.47
N GLN A 11 6.88 -3.74 -16.74
CA GLN A 11 5.68 -4.17 -16.07
C GLN A 11 5.13 -5.39 -16.78
N ALA A 12 4.90 -6.48 -16.05
CA ALA A 12 4.20 -7.62 -16.61
C ALA A 12 2.68 -7.48 -16.41
N ILE A 13 1.91 -7.94 -17.38
CA ILE A 13 0.48 -8.21 -17.24
C ILE A 13 0.28 -9.70 -17.48
N VAL A 14 -0.27 -10.39 -16.49
CA VAL A 14 -0.56 -11.82 -16.52
C VAL A 14 -2.06 -12.00 -16.32
N VAL A 15 -2.73 -12.64 -17.26
CA VAL A 15 -4.15 -12.99 -17.14
C VAL A 15 -4.24 -14.36 -16.49
N ILE A 16 -5.08 -14.48 -15.46
CA ILE A 16 -5.39 -15.72 -14.74
C ILE A 16 -6.88 -16.03 -15.01
N ASP A 17 -7.15 -17.07 -15.75
CA ASP A 17 -8.49 -17.49 -16.14
C ASP A 17 -8.89 -18.87 -15.56
N SER A 18 -8.00 -19.51 -14.82
CA SER A 18 -8.26 -20.76 -14.12
C SER A 18 -7.85 -20.72 -12.65
N ILE A 19 -8.60 -21.43 -11.82
CA ILE A 19 -8.29 -21.58 -10.39
C ILE A 19 -6.97 -22.31 -10.17
N HIS A 20 -6.60 -23.23 -11.06
CA HIS A 20 -5.34 -23.96 -10.99
C HIS A 20 -4.14 -23.03 -11.15
N GLU A 21 -4.19 -22.10 -12.11
CA GLU A 21 -3.13 -21.07 -12.25
C GLU A 21 -3.05 -20.19 -11.02
N LEU A 22 -4.20 -19.76 -10.47
CA LEU A 22 -4.25 -18.93 -9.27
C LEU A 22 -3.61 -19.65 -8.07
N GLN A 23 -3.90 -20.94 -7.87
CA GLN A 23 -3.28 -21.76 -6.82
C GLN A 23 -1.77 -21.86 -7.00
N ARG A 24 -1.29 -22.10 -8.22
CA ARG A 24 0.16 -22.12 -8.52
C ARG A 24 0.84 -20.80 -8.16
N PHE A 25 0.21 -19.64 -8.42
CA PHE A 25 0.76 -18.34 -8.01
C PHE A 25 0.75 -18.17 -6.49
N SER A 26 -0.32 -18.60 -5.81
CA SER A 26 -0.37 -18.57 -4.36
C SER A 26 0.78 -19.38 -3.75
N GLU A 27 0.98 -20.61 -4.21
CA GLU A 27 2.07 -21.49 -3.76
C GLU A 27 3.46 -20.88 -4.08
N PHE A 28 3.63 -20.36 -5.30
CA PHE A 28 4.88 -19.73 -5.73
C PHE A 28 5.28 -18.59 -4.79
N PHE A 29 4.34 -17.72 -4.44
CA PHE A 29 4.64 -16.59 -3.56
C PHE A 29 4.74 -16.98 -2.08
N GLU A 30 4.04 -18.02 -1.63
CA GLU A 30 4.18 -18.56 -0.28
C GLU A 30 5.55 -19.21 -0.05
N MET A 31 6.12 -19.84 -1.07
CA MET A 31 7.50 -20.39 -1.00
C MET A 31 8.57 -19.31 -0.91
N GLY A 32 8.22 -18.04 -0.96
CA GLY A 32 9.18 -16.93 -0.83
C GLY A 32 10.12 -16.77 -2.02
N LEU A 33 9.80 -17.35 -3.17
CA LEU A 33 10.61 -17.30 -4.39
C LEU A 33 10.66 -15.92 -5.05
N GLY A 34 9.93 -14.94 -4.52
CA GLY A 34 10.01 -13.54 -4.96
C GLY A 34 9.73 -12.62 -3.80
N GLN A 35 10.57 -11.61 -3.61
CA GLN A 35 10.31 -10.59 -2.59
C GLN A 35 9.32 -9.58 -3.14
N TYR A 36 8.06 -9.99 -3.23
CA TYR A 36 6.96 -9.15 -3.67
C TYR A 36 6.04 -8.78 -2.49
N ILE A 37 5.50 -7.58 -2.58
CA ILE A 37 4.36 -7.12 -1.79
C ILE A 37 3.18 -6.91 -2.72
N PHE A 38 1.96 -7.04 -2.19
CA PHE A 38 0.77 -7.21 -2.99
C PHE A 38 -0.31 -6.20 -2.64
N ARG A 39 -1.09 -5.82 -3.67
CA ARG A 39 -2.30 -5.03 -3.49
C ARG A 39 -3.44 -5.58 -4.33
N GLY A 40 -4.52 -6.01 -3.69
CA GLY A 40 -5.75 -6.44 -4.35
C GLY A 40 -6.65 -5.26 -4.72
N GLN A 41 -7.29 -5.36 -5.88
CA GLN A 41 -8.27 -4.40 -6.40
C GLN A 41 -9.45 -5.12 -7.03
N LYS A 42 -10.67 -4.68 -6.72
CA LYS A 42 -11.93 -5.29 -7.20
C LYS A 42 -12.17 -5.14 -8.70
N ARG A 43 -11.49 -4.21 -9.35
CA ARG A 43 -11.58 -3.96 -10.79
C ARG A 43 -10.20 -3.87 -11.40
N SER A 44 -9.97 -4.67 -12.41
CA SER A 44 -8.70 -4.68 -13.14
C SER A 44 -8.43 -3.38 -13.89
N ALA A 45 -9.47 -2.65 -14.29
CA ALA A 45 -9.34 -1.35 -14.95
C ALA A 45 -8.74 -0.24 -14.06
N TRP A 46 -8.72 -0.42 -12.74
CA TRP A 46 -8.18 0.61 -11.85
C TRP A 46 -6.65 0.63 -11.87
N ASN A 47 -6.11 1.85 -11.85
CA ASN A 47 -4.70 2.09 -11.57
C ASN A 47 -4.42 2.00 -10.07
N ILE A 48 -3.15 1.84 -9.70
CA ILE A 48 -2.75 1.98 -8.31
C ILE A 48 -2.71 3.48 -7.98
N LEU A 49 -3.64 3.91 -7.14
CA LEU A 49 -3.72 5.27 -6.63
C LEU A 49 -3.76 5.25 -5.11
N THR A 50 -3.11 6.21 -4.49
CA THR A 50 -3.29 6.48 -3.06
C THR A 50 -4.69 7.02 -2.79
N SER A 51 -5.14 7.02 -1.55
CA SER A 51 -6.45 7.61 -1.23
C SER A 51 -6.45 9.13 -1.40
N LEU A 52 -5.29 9.78 -1.26
CA LEU A 52 -5.12 11.21 -1.51
C LEU A 52 -5.30 11.53 -3.00
N GLU A 53 -4.62 10.79 -3.90
CA GLU A 53 -4.78 10.96 -5.35
C GLU A 53 -6.24 10.79 -5.79
N ARG A 54 -6.93 9.75 -5.31
CA ARG A 54 -8.35 9.55 -5.62
C ARG A 54 -9.23 10.69 -5.13
N HIS A 55 -8.89 11.31 -4.02
CA HIS A 55 -9.61 12.45 -3.49
C HIS A 55 -9.37 13.72 -4.34
N GLU A 56 -8.13 13.97 -4.76
CA GLU A 56 -7.75 15.12 -5.59
C GLU A 56 -8.29 15.03 -7.03
N GLU A 57 -8.35 13.82 -7.62
CA GLU A 57 -8.91 13.59 -8.96
C GLU A 57 -10.44 13.74 -9.02
N GLY A 58 -11.09 14.08 -7.89
CA GLY A 58 -12.55 14.26 -7.84
C GLY A 58 -13.33 12.97 -8.03
N GLU A 59 -12.69 11.82 -8.04
CA GLU A 59 -13.35 10.57 -7.75
C GLU A 59 -13.90 10.71 -6.34
N LYS A 60 -15.14 11.22 -6.25
CA LYS A 60 -15.88 11.33 -4.99
C LYS A 60 -15.68 9.99 -4.31
N CYS A 61 -14.86 9.98 -3.29
CA CYS A 61 -14.62 8.81 -2.51
C CYS A 61 -15.98 8.42 -1.91
N LYS A 62 -16.73 7.59 -2.62
CA LYS A 62 -18.10 7.15 -2.24
C LYS A 62 -18.10 6.48 -0.86
N TYR A 63 -16.91 6.15 -0.36
CA TYR A 63 -16.72 5.62 0.99
C TYR A 63 -16.82 6.69 2.10
N TRP A 64 -16.73 7.98 1.77
CA TRP A 64 -16.70 9.04 2.77
C TRP A 64 -18.06 9.59 3.17
N GLY A 65 -19.13 9.25 2.51
CA GLY A 65 -20.39 9.98 2.73
C GLY A 65 -21.63 9.16 2.97
N SER A 66 -21.68 7.87 2.69
CA SER A 66 -23.01 7.32 2.55
C SER A 66 -23.31 5.98 3.24
N ASN A 67 -22.37 5.19 3.71
CA ASN A 67 -22.78 3.86 4.21
C ASN A 67 -21.90 3.20 5.28
N THR A 68 -21.12 3.90 6.03
CA THR A 68 -20.56 3.30 7.24
C THR A 68 -21.51 3.54 8.41
N GLY A 69 -22.61 2.82 8.41
CA GLY A 69 -23.42 2.61 9.62
C GLY A 69 -22.69 1.85 10.71
N GLN A 70 -21.43 1.52 10.52
CA GLN A 70 -20.52 1.00 11.54
C GLN A 70 -19.60 2.13 11.97
N LYS A 71 -19.99 2.77 13.06
CA LYS A 71 -19.16 3.70 13.80
C LYS A 71 -17.94 2.93 14.31
N PRO A 72 -16.69 3.29 13.91
CA PRO A 72 -15.56 3.00 14.79
C PRO A 72 -15.87 3.70 16.11
N GLY A 73 -15.66 3.03 17.22
CA GLY A 73 -16.06 3.51 18.54
C GLY A 73 -15.34 4.78 19.02
N GLY A 74 -15.64 5.92 18.40
CA GLY A 74 -15.11 7.21 18.79
C GLY A 74 -15.81 8.33 18.03
N ILE A 75 -16.81 8.92 18.62
CA ILE A 75 -17.71 9.93 18.03
C ILE A 75 -16.97 11.20 17.57
N HIS A 76 -15.77 11.46 18.06
CA HIS A 76 -15.04 12.69 17.78
C HIS A 76 -14.23 12.64 16.46
N LEU A 77 -13.71 11.50 16.07
CA LEU A 77 -12.89 11.36 14.86
C LEU A 77 -13.70 11.67 13.58
N THR A 78 -14.96 11.24 13.51
CA THR A 78 -15.82 11.46 12.34
C THR A 78 -16.16 12.93 12.08
N ARG A 79 -16.27 13.76 13.11
CA ARG A 79 -16.47 15.22 12.96
C ARG A 79 -15.22 15.93 12.45
N TYR A 80 -14.07 15.47 12.87
CA TYR A 80 -12.77 16.00 12.46
C TYR A 80 -12.52 15.75 10.96
N LEU A 81 -12.84 14.56 10.49
CA LEU A 81 -12.59 14.11 9.12
C LEU A 81 -13.49 14.80 8.08
N ALA A 82 -14.65 15.31 8.48
CA ALA A 82 -15.61 15.93 7.57
C ALA A 82 -15.32 17.40 7.25
N ALA A 83 -14.40 18.04 7.98
CA ALA A 83 -14.26 19.50 7.96
C ALA A 83 -13.05 20.02 7.17
N THR A 84 -12.16 19.15 6.70
CA THR A 84 -10.86 19.60 6.18
C THR A 84 -10.66 19.25 4.71
N GLY A 85 -10.53 20.27 3.89
CA GLY A 85 -9.99 20.15 2.53
C GLY A 85 -8.51 19.78 2.58
N CYS A 86 -8.08 18.83 1.75
CA CYS A 86 -6.73 18.24 1.76
C CYS A 86 -5.62 19.17 1.26
N SER A 87 -5.65 20.44 1.57
CA SER A 87 -4.65 21.41 1.07
C SER A 87 -3.27 21.22 1.69
N ASN A 88 -3.16 20.58 2.88
CA ASN A 88 -1.89 20.34 3.53
C ASN A 88 -1.93 19.06 4.38
N GLU A 89 -1.46 17.93 3.81
CA GLU A 89 -1.48 16.63 4.48
C GLU A 89 -0.68 16.64 5.80
N TYR A 90 0.40 17.42 5.88
CA TYR A 90 1.21 17.50 7.09
C TYR A 90 0.48 18.20 8.23
N GLU A 91 -0.20 19.30 7.98
CA GLU A 91 -1.02 19.97 9.00
C GLU A 91 -2.11 19.03 9.54
N GLU A 92 -2.69 18.22 8.66
CA GLU A 92 -3.68 17.24 9.06
C GLU A 92 -3.09 16.14 9.96
N ILE A 93 -1.84 15.72 9.69
CA ILE A 93 -1.11 14.77 10.53
C ILE A 93 -0.85 15.39 11.91
N LEU A 94 -0.42 16.63 11.99
CA LEU A 94 -0.19 17.33 13.26
C LEU A 94 -1.49 17.49 14.05
N ARG A 95 -2.58 17.93 13.42
CA ARG A 95 -3.89 18.05 14.08
C ARG A 95 -4.40 16.73 14.62
N PHE A 96 -4.15 15.64 13.88
CA PHE A 96 -4.50 14.30 14.33
C PHE A 96 -3.70 13.93 15.58
N SER A 97 -2.38 14.16 15.60
CA SER A 97 -1.53 13.91 16.75
C SER A 97 -1.94 14.73 17.97
N ASP A 98 -2.27 16.03 17.78
CA ASP A 98 -2.74 16.91 18.85
C ASP A 98 -4.10 16.44 19.42
N THR A 99 -5.00 15.97 18.56
CA THR A 99 -6.30 15.43 19.00
C THR A 99 -6.11 14.12 19.75
N TRP A 100 -5.23 13.26 19.26
CA TRP A 100 -4.88 12.01 19.91
C TRP A 100 -4.28 12.23 21.29
N GLU A 101 -3.34 13.19 21.42
CA GLU A 101 -2.73 13.55 22.70
C GLU A 101 -3.77 14.05 23.71
N LYS A 102 -4.75 14.84 23.27
CA LYS A 102 -5.86 15.32 24.14
C LYS A 102 -6.75 14.19 24.61
N ASP A 103 -7.05 13.22 23.73
CA ASP A 103 -7.98 12.14 24.03
C ASP A 103 -7.33 11.00 24.84
N TYR A 104 -6.04 10.76 24.62
CA TYR A 104 -5.32 9.59 25.16
C TYR A 104 -4.07 9.92 25.98
N GLY A 105 -3.69 11.19 26.10
CA GLY A 105 -2.54 11.62 26.89
C GLY A 105 -1.18 11.28 26.32
N VAL A 106 -1.11 10.82 25.06
CA VAL A 106 0.13 10.42 24.38
C VAL A 106 0.23 11.09 23.03
N ARG A 107 1.33 11.80 22.79
CA ARG A 107 1.63 12.38 21.48
C ARG A 107 2.21 11.30 20.56
N LEU A 108 1.67 11.21 19.35
CA LEU A 108 2.20 10.34 18.32
C LEU A 108 3.29 11.04 17.50
N ASP A 109 4.27 10.29 17.03
CA ASP A 109 5.17 10.77 15.99
C ASP A 109 4.44 10.93 14.64
N ASP A 110 5.06 11.68 13.71
CA ASP A 110 4.43 12.06 12.45
C ASP A 110 4.11 10.86 11.56
N LEU A 111 4.99 9.87 11.51
CA LEU A 111 4.80 8.68 10.67
C LEU A 111 3.71 7.78 11.24
N THR A 112 3.68 7.59 12.55
CA THR A 112 2.61 6.85 13.25
C THR A 112 1.26 7.54 13.07
N SER A 113 1.23 8.87 13.18
CA SER A 113 0.02 9.67 12.95
C SER A 113 -0.49 9.51 11.52
N ALA A 114 0.40 9.55 10.53
CA ALA A 114 0.05 9.35 9.13
C ALA A 114 -0.54 7.95 8.89
N ALA A 115 0.08 6.92 9.45
CA ALA A 115 -0.36 5.54 9.32
C ALA A 115 -1.73 5.29 9.99
N LEU A 116 -1.93 5.80 11.20
CA LEU A 116 -3.21 5.71 11.89
C LEU A 116 -4.32 6.48 11.16
N ARG A 117 -4.02 7.70 10.68
CA ARG A 117 -4.96 8.45 9.85
C ARG A 117 -5.38 7.64 8.62
N ARG A 118 -4.41 7.03 7.92
CA ARG A 118 -4.72 6.17 6.77
C ARG A 118 -5.60 5.00 7.18
N HIS A 119 -5.31 4.39 8.30
CA HIS A 119 -6.10 3.27 8.82
C HIS A 119 -7.55 3.68 9.13
N PHE A 120 -7.76 4.84 9.74
CA PHE A 120 -9.10 5.38 9.99
C PHE A 120 -9.80 5.95 8.75
N GLY A 121 -9.25 5.70 7.55
CA GLY A 121 -9.87 6.03 6.29
C GLY A 121 -9.66 7.47 5.82
N CYS A 122 -8.79 8.26 6.47
CA CYS A 122 -8.46 9.59 6.00
C CYS A 122 -7.73 9.54 4.64
N PRO A 123 -7.92 10.52 3.78
CA PRO A 123 -7.09 10.69 2.61
C PRO A 123 -5.62 10.78 3.03
N SER A 124 -4.78 9.96 2.40
CA SER A 124 -3.36 9.87 2.70
C SER A 124 -2.59 9.41 1.47
N ARG A 125 -1.34 9.85 1.37
CA ARG A 125 -0.41 9.32 0.36
C ARG A 125 0.08 7.91 0.68
N LEU A 126 -0.14 7.39 1.88
CA LEU A 126 0.20 6.02 2.21
C LEU A 126 -0.69 5.04 1.45
N LEU A 127 -0.07 4.11 0.72
CA LEU A 127 -0.74 3.03 0.03
C LEU A 127 -0.62 1.75 0.84
N ASP A 128 -1.75 1.17 1.23
CA ASP A 128 -1.76 -0.14 1.90
C ASP A 128 -1.37 -1.24 0.93
N VAL A 129 -0.46 -2.09 1.37
CA VAL A 129 -0.04 -3.31 0.69
C VAL A 129 0.10 -4.45 1.70
N SER A 130 0.11 -5.68 1.22
CA SER A 130 0.28 -6.88 2.03
C SER A 130 1.54 -7.63 1.61
N LYS A 131 2.20 -8.29 2.56
CA LYS A 131 3.27 -9.27 2.29
C LYS A 131 2.71 -10.64 1.86
N SER A 132 1.38 -10.80 1.77
CA SER A 132 0.71 -12.04 1.41
C SER A 132 -0.11 -11.88 0.14
N PHE A 133 0.15 -12.74 -0.85
CA PHE A 133 -0.64 -12.83 -2.07
C PHE A 133 -2.10 -13.15 -1.76
N ASP A 134 -2.34 -14.09 -0.87
CA ASP A 134 -3.68 -14.53 -0.49
C ASP A 134 -4.50 -13.45 0.21
N VAL A 135 -3.84 -12.63 1.04
CA VAL A 135 -4.52 -11.46 1.64
C VAL A 135 -4.89 -10.45 0.57
N ALA A 136 -4.02 -10.22 -0.42
CA ALA A 136 -4.35 -9.34 -1.54
C ALA A 136 -5.48 -9.93 -2.40
N LEU A 137 -5.51 -11.26 -2.58
CA LEU A 137 -6.61 -11.96 -3.24
C LEU A 137 -7.94 -11.72 -2.50
N TYR A 138 -7.94 -11.84 -1.16
CA TYR A 138 -9.11 -11.51 -0.35
C TYR A 138 -9.60 -10.07 -0.62
N PHE A 139 -8.72 -9.08 -0.65
CA PHE A 139 -9.10 -7.68 -0.94
C PHE A 139 -9.55 -7.45 -2.39
N ALA A 140 -9.05 -8.23 -3.34
CA ALA A 140 -9.51 -8.17 -4.72
C ALA A 140 -10.93 -8.72 -4.88
N TYR A 141 -11.34 -9.62 -3.99
CA TYR A 141 -12.58 -10.37 -4.10
C TYR A 141 -13.66 -9.95 -3.09
N GLU A 142 -13.30 -9.58 -1.85
CA GLU A 142 -14.23 -9.29 -0.76
C GLU A 142 -15.23 -8.17 -1.11
N GLY A 143 -16.54 -8.49 -1.05
CA GLY A 143 -17.61 -7.56 -1.40
C GLY A 143 -17.62 -7.13 -2.88
N LYS A 144 -16.99 -7.90 -3.77
CA LYS A 144 -17.11 -7.74 -5.22
C LYS A 144 -18.53 -8.07 -5.63
N ASN A 145 -19.19 -7.15 -6.30
CA ASN A 145 -20.58 -7.28 -6.75
C ASN A 145 -20.74 -7.05 -8.27
N THR A 146 -19.64 -7.07 -8.99
CA THR A 146 -19.60 -6.82 -10.44
C THR A 146 -19.03 -8.04 -11.16
N LYS A 147 -19.50 -8.26 -12.39
CA LYS A 147 -18.92 -9.25 -13.32
C LYS A 147 -17.73 -8.67 -14.08
N GLU A 148 -16.91 -7.88 -13.41
CA GLU A 148 -15.68 -7.31 -13.96
C GLU A 148 -14.47 -8.08 -13.42
N ASP A 149 -13.43 -8.17 -14.22
CA ASP A 149 -12.18 -8.76 -13.76
C ASP A 149 -11.59 -7.95 -12.61
N SER A 150 -11.01 -8.63 -11.64
CA SER A 150 -10.26 -8.03 -10.54
C SER A 150 -8.75 -8.05 -10.83
N ALA A 151 -7.95 -7.45 -9.96
CA ALA A 151 -6.50 -7.49 -10.12
C ALA A 151 -5.76 -7.63 -8.80
N ILE A 152 -4.60 -8.28 -8.86
CA ILE A 152 -3.58 -8.21 -7.83
C ILE A 152 -2.34 -7.59 -8.45
N TRP A 153 -1.86 -6.53 -7.83
CA TRP A 153 -0.58 -5.95 -8.16
C TRP A 153 0.49 -6.57 -7.26
N ALA A 154 1.58 -7.03 -7.87
CA ALA A 154 2.76 -7.51 -7.17
C ALA A 154 3.92 -6.54 -7.47
N ILE A 155 4.55 -6.04 -6.41
CA ILE A 155 5.59 -5.02 -6.47
C ILE A 155 6.84 -5.58 -5.80
N CYS A 156 7.97 -5.60 -6.51
CA CYS A 156 9.23 -6.12 -5.98
C CYS A 156 9.78 -5.19 -4.88
N VAL A 157 9.74 -5.65 -3.63
CA VAL A 157 10.15 -4.85 -2.47
C VAL A 157 11.66 -4.64 -2.39
N ASP A 158 12.48 -5.60 -2.83
CA ASP A 158 13.95 -5.47 -2.82
C ASP A 158 14.43 -4.26 -3.60
N GLN A 159 13.79 -4.00 -4.73
CA GLN A 159 14.18 -2.86 -5.55
C GLN A 159 13.76 -1.53 -4.92
N ILE A 160 12.66 -1.52 -4.17
CA ILE A 160 12.24 -0.36 -3.39
C ILE A 160 13.20 -0.14 -2.24
N SER A 161 13.47 -1.17 -1.45
CA SER A 161 14.35 -1.10 -0.27
C SER A 161 15.76 -0.68 -0.62
N GLY A 162 16.37 -1.26 -1.65
CA GLY A 162 17.73 -0.89 -2.06
C GLY A 162 17.88 0.57 -2.54
N ARG A 163 16.79 1.22 -2.98
CA ARG A 163 16.79 2.66 -3.25
C ARG A 163 16.47 3.50 -2.02
N ALA A 164 15.56 3.02 -1.19
CA ALA A 164 15.19 3.68 0.06
C ALA A 164 16.38 3.79 1.01
N GLU A 165 17.22 2.76 1.12
CA GLU A 165 18.44 2.77 1.95
C GLU A 165 19.34 3.96 1.67
N ARG A 166 19.48 4.36 0.40
CA ARG A 166 20.26 5.56 0.05
C ARG A 166 19.63 6.83 0.58
N ILE A 167 18.30 6.95 0.49
CA ILE A 167 17.56 8.10 1.00
C ILE A 167 17.66 8.14 2.52
N PHE A 168 17.55 6.99 3.18
CA PHE A 168 17.68 6.89 4.64
C PHE A 168 19.10 7.24 5.11
N SER A 169 20.13 6.79 4.40
CA SER A 169 21.53 7.14 4.70
C SER A 169 21.75 8.66 4.58
N MET A 170 21.25 9.28 3.51
CA MET A 170 21.33 10.73 3.33
C MET A 170 20.53 11.49 4.40
N ALA A 171 19.38 10.98 4.81
CA ALA A 171 18.58 11.58 5.86
C ALA A 171 19.28 11.50 7.22
N LYS A 172 19.86 10.35 7.56
CA LYS A 172 20.67 10.18 8.79
C LYS A 172 21.90 11.09 8.81
N GLU A 173 22.62 11.17 7.70
CA GLU A 173 23.76 12.09 7.58
C GLU A 173 23.34 13.55 7.81
N ARG A 174 22.21 13.95 7.27
CA ARG A 174 21.71 15.32 7.37
C ARG A 174 21.10 15.68 8.72
N PHE A 175 20.32 14.77 9.32
CA PHE A 175 19.53 15.03 10.51
C PHE A 175 20.11 14.42 11.78
N GLY A 176 21.13 13.57 11.67
CA GLY A 176 21.66 12.77 12.75
C GLY A 176 20.82 11.50 13.01
N ASP A 177 21.33 10.62 13.84
CA ASP A 177 20.68 9.31 14.10
C ASP A 177 19.39 9.40 14.92
N VAL A 178 19.21 10.52 15.63
CA VAL A 178 18.03 10.72 16.49
C VAL A 178 16.94 11.45 15.72
N ASP A 179 15.75 10.83 15.67
CA ASP A 179 14.52 11.43 15.10
C ASP A 179 14.58 11.77 13.60
N TRP A 180 15.54 11.17 12.87
CA TRP A 180 15.70 11.42 11.42
C TRP A 180 14.45 11.05 10.63
N GLU A 181 13.70 10.02 11.05
CA GLU A 181 12.49 9.56 10.39
C GLU A 181 11.41 10.64 10.38
N ASN A 182 11.13 11.24 11.55
CA ASN A 182 10.13 12.30 11.65
C ASN A 182 10.58 13.57 10.89
N ARG A 183 11.87 13.91 10.95
CA ARG A 183 12.41 15.02 10.17
C ARG A 183 12.30 14.78 8.67
N LEU A 184 12.58 13.55 8.22
CA LEU A 184 12.39 13.16 6.83
C LEU A 184 10.92 13.28 6.43
N VAL A 185 10.00 12.71 7.23
CA VAL A 185 8.54 12.81 6.98
C VAL A 185 8.12 14.26 6.89
N LYS A 186 8.52 15.09 7.83
CA LYS A 186 8.22 16.53 7.83
C LYS A 186 8.70 17.21 6.54
N GLU A 187 9.97 17.02 6.17
CA GLU A 187 10.48 17.59 4.92
C GLU A 187 9.73 17.08 3.70
N LEU A 188 9.46 15.79 3.67
CA LEU A 188 8.74 15.15 2.58
C LEU A 188 7.29 15.62 2.47
N LEU A 189 6.64 15.97 3.55
CA LEU A 189 5.24 16.40 3.56
C LEU A 189 5.07 17.93 3.46
N CYS A 190 6.06 18.71 3.88
CA CYS A 190 6.00 20.18 3.84
C CYS A 190 6.60 20.81 2.57
N SER A 191 7.45 20.09 1.84
CA SER A 191 8.21 20.66 0.73
C SER A 191 7.70 20.18 -0.62
N GLU A 192 6.77 20.88 -1.24
CA GLU A 192 6.30 20.57 -2.59
C GLU A 192 7.45 20.52 -3.62
N LYS A 193 8.49 21.31 -3.45
CA LYS A 193 9.61 21.45 -4.40
C LYS A 193 10.59 20.27 -4.40
N ILE A 194 10.71 19.53 -3.31
CA ILE A 194 11.60 18.36 -3.23
C ILE A 194 11.02 17.20 -4.03
N TYR A 195 9.71 17.06 -4.07
CA TYR A 195 9.00 15.93 -4.69
C TYR A 195 9.08 15.90 -6.21
N GLU A 196 9.13 17.05 -6.85
CA GLU A 196 9.28 17.12 -8.30
C GLU A 196 10.65 16.60 -8.78
N LYS A 197 11.64 16.61 -7.88
CA LYS A 197 13.01 16.21 -8.20
C LYS A 197 13.37 14.78 -7.82
N MET A 198 12.62 14.15 -6.94
CA MET A 198 12.91 12.79 -6.42
C MET A 198 11.65 11.93 -6.37
N PRO A 199 11.14 11.45 -7.49
CA PRO A 199 9.92 10.66 -7.54
C PRO A 199 10.20 9.21 -7.12
N PHE A 200 10.41 8.96 -5.81
CA PHE A 200 10.62 7.64 -5.26
C PHE A 200 9.45 7.19 -4.39
N VAL A 201 9.43 5.90 -4.11
CA VAL A 201 8.53 5.28 -3.14
C VAL A 201 9.37 4.74 -1.99
N LEU A 202 8.95 5.02 -0.76
CA LEU A 202 9.59 4.52 0.46
C LEU A 202 8.71 3.43 1.08
N PRO A 203 9.31 2.31 1.54
CA PRO A 203 8.60 1.32 2.31
C PRO A 203 8.43 1.82 3.76
N VAL A 204 7.20 1.71 4.27
CA VAL A 204 6.84 2.10 5.63
C VAL A 204 6.33 0.87 6.35
N GLY A 205 6.91 0.56 7.49
CA GLY A 205 6.61 -0.64 8.25
C GLY A 205 5.18 -0.71 8.75
N ALA A 206 4.77 -1.91 9.12
CA ALA A 206 3.49 -2.15 9.75
C ALA A 206 3.48 -1.64 11.20
N MET A 207 2.31 -1.26 11.67
CA MET A 207 2.07 -1.08 13.10
C MET A 207 1.95 -2.47 13.74
N ASN A 208 3.07 -3.00 14.27
CA ASN A 208 3.16 -4.38 14.74
C ASN A 208 2.25 -4.71 15.95
N HIS A 209 1.54 -3.72 16.48
CA HIS A 209 0.63 -3.88 17.62
C HIS A 209 -0.85 -3.71 17.24
N VAL A 210 -1.12 -3.54 15.96
CA VAL A 210 -2.47 -3.39 15.42
C VAL A 210 -2.94 -4.76 14.90
N PRO A 211 -3.90 -5.44 15.55
CA PRO A 211 -4.25 -6.83 15.23
C PRO A 211 -4.58 -7.06 13.76
N TRP A 212 -5.32 -6.16 13.12
CA TRP A 212 -5.65 -6.32 11.71
C TRP A 212 -4.44 -6.09 10.79
N MET A 213 -3.48 -5.20 11.13
CA MET A 213 -2.25 -5.04 10.35
C MET A 213 -1.42 -6.32 10.38
N ILE A 214 -1.39 -7.00 11.54
CA ILE A 214 -0.75 -8.30 11.69
C ILE A 214 -1.49 -9.35 10.85
N ALA A 215 -2.83 -9.42 10.99
CA ALA A 215 -3.66 -10.36 10.27
C ALA A 215 -3.57 -10.18 8.74
N GLN A 216 -3.47 -8.95 8.30
CA GLN A 216 -3.31 -8.58 6.89
C GLN A 216 -1.86 -8.69 6.39
N LYS A 217 -0.89 -9.01 7.27
CA LYS A 217 0.55 -8.92 6.96
C LYS A 217 0.88 -7.58 6.27
N GLY A 218 0.22 -6.51 6.76
CA GLY A 218 0.18 -5.21 6.13
C GLY A 218 1.48 -4.41 6.26
N MET A 219 1.70 -3.54 5.31
CA MET A 219 2.68 -2.44 5.35
C MET A 219 2.17 -1.31 4.45
N PHE A 220 2.92 -0.21 4.41
CA PHE A 220 2.58 0.90 3.53
C PHE A 220 3.71 1.20 2.55
N LEU A 221 3.32 1.79 1.42
CA LEU A 221 4.23 2.46 0.51
C LEU A 221 3.94 3.96 0.51
N MET A 222 4.96 4.77 0.70
CA MET A 222 4.87 6.23 0.71
C MET A 222 5.55 6.82 -0.53
N PRO A 223 4.79 7.36 -1.51
CA PRO A 223 5.36 8.06 -2.65
C PRO A 223 5.91 9.42 -2.21
N LEU A 224 7.03 9.82 -2.77
CA LEU A 224 7.62 11.14 -2.55
C LEU A 224 7.06 12.20 -3.52
N SER A 225 6.36 11.81 -4.58
CA SER A 225 5.65 12.72 -5.48
C SER A 225 4.13 12.58 -5.33
N LYS A 226 3.39 13.50 -5.96
CA LYS A 226 1.93 13.45 -5.98
C LYS A 226 1.37 12.28 -6.81
N CYS A 227 2.16 11.70 -7.73
CA CYS A 227 1.75 10.58 -8.56
C CYS A 227 2.44 9.29 -8.10
N PHE A 228 1.67 8.38 -7.49
CA PHE A 228 2.19 7.10 -6.99
C PHE A 228 2.83 6.26 -8.10
N MET A 229 2.14 6.09 -9.22
CA MET A 229 2.64 5.25 -10.33
C MET A 229 3.92 5.80 -10.94
N GLN A 230 4.05 7.12 -11.05
CA GLN A 230 5.29 7.75 -11.54
C GLN A 230 6.44 7.53 -10.55
N SER A 231 6.19 7.73 -9.25
CA SER A 231 7.17 7.46 -8.20
C SER A 231 7.60 6.00 -8.19
N LEU A 232 6.64 5.08 -8.34
CA LEU A 232 6.91 3.65 -8.39
C LEU A 232 7.76 3.28 -9.61
N ALA A 233 7.41 3.77 -10.80
CA ALA A 233 8.18 3.52 -12.02
C ALA A 233 9.62 4.01 -11.89
N TYR A 234 9.82 5.21 -11.37
CA TYR A 234 11.17 5.73 -11.08
C TYR A 234 11.94 4.87 -10.08
N THR A 235 11.27 4.44 -9.01
CA THR A 235 11.89 3.58 -8.00
C THR A 235 12.34 2.26 -8.61
N LEU A 236 11.53 1.68 -9.46
CA LEU A 236 11.79 0.35 -10.02
C LEU A 236 12.76 0.37 -11.21
N SER A 237 12.75 1.42 -12.04
CA SER A 237 13.52 1.45 -13.30
C SER A 237 14.47 2.64 -13.44
N GLY A 238 14.30 3.69 -12.63
CA GLY A 238 14.99 4.97 -12.85
C GLY A 238 14.36 5.81 -13.96
N HIS A 239 13.17 5.46 -14.45
CA HIS A 239 12.46 6.13 -15.53
C HIS A 239 10.98 6.35 -15.13
N PRO A 240 10.32 7.44 -15.60
CA PRO A 240 8.94 7.77 -15.22
C PRO A 240 7.88 6.79 -15.71
N ALA A 241 8.25 5.88 -16.60
CA ALA A 241 7.35 4.86 -17.13
C ALA A 241 8.07 3.50 -17.24
N LEU A 242 7.30 2.42 -17.10
CA LEU A 242 7.75 1.05 -17.35
C LEU A 242 7.23 0.60 -18.72
N GLN A 243 8.01 -0.17 -19.43
CA GLN A 243 7.50 -0.88 -20.59
C GLN A 243 6.52 -1.97 -20.15
N VAL A 244 5.38 -2.08 -20.82
CA VAL A 244 4.38 -3.10 -20.53
C VAL A 244 4.59 -4.30 -21.43
N ALA A 245 4.61 -5.49 -20.84
CA ALA A 245 4.66 -6.77 -21.54
C ALA A 245 3.52 -7.68 -21.03
N THR A 246 2.71 -8.17 -21.96
CA THR A 246 1.72 -9.23 -21.62
C THR A 246 2.38 -10.59 -21.77
N MET A 247 2.14 -11.48 -20.83
CA MET A 247 2.70 -12.82 -20.83
C MET A 247 1.73 -13.82 -20.20
N SER A 248 1.93 -15.11 -20.50
CA SER A 248 1.19 -16.18 -19.84
C SER A 248 1.69 -16.45 -18.42
N ALA A 249 0.88 -17.16 -17.62
CA ALA A 249 1.26 -17.64 -16.31
C ALA A 249 2.57 -18.44 -16.34
N GLU A 250 2.71 -19.34 -17.30
CA GLU A 250 3.90 -20.17 -17.51
C GLU A 250 5.15 -19.35 -17.82
N GLN A 251 5.02 -18.37 -18.69
CA GLN A 251 6.14 -17.49 -19.04
C GLN A 251 6.62 -16.70 -17.82
N PHE A 252 5.71 -16.29 -16.94
CA PHE A 252 6.08 -15.60 -15.72
C PHE A 252 6.73 -16.55 -14.72
N LEU A 253 6.11 -17.70 -14.43
CA LEU A 253 6.60 -18.66 -13.43
C LEU A 253 7.97 -19.24 -13.81
N ASN A 254 8.22 -19.48 -15.08
CA ASN A 254 9.47 -20.06 -15.59
C ASN A 254 10.50 -19.00 -16.01
N GLY A 255 10.13 -17.71 -16.00
CA GLY A 255 10.97 -16.61 -16.44
C GLY A 255 11.85 -16.04 -15.32
N ASP A 256 12.68 -15.07 -15.69
CA ASP A 256 13.44 -14.27 -14.69
C ASP A 256 12.56 -13.13 -14.16
N GLN A 257 11.93 -13.36 -13.00
CA GLN A 257 11.05 -12.39 -12.34
C GLN A 257 11.74 -11.06 -12.02
N LYS A 258 13.07 -11.04 -11.92
CA LYS A 258 13.85 -9.80 -11.66
C LYS A 258 13.68 -8.76 -12.77
N ASN A 259 13.29 -9.20 -13.96
CA ASN A 259 13.01 -8.31 -15.10
C ASN A 259 11.61 -7.66 -15.00
N PHE A 260 10.75 -8.15 -14.10
CA PHE A 260 9.38 -7.69 -13.91
C PHE A 260 9.14 -7.19 -12.49
N PRO A 261 9.73 -6.05 -12.12
CA PRO A 261 9.61 -5.52 -10.76
C PRO A 261 8.18 -5.08 -10.41
N LEU A 262 7.31 -4.95 -11.39
CA LEU A 262 5.89 -4.67 -11.24
C LEU A 262 5.10 -5.66 -12.09
N VAL A 263 4.18 -6.38 -11.46
CA VAL A 263 3.31 -7.34 -12.13
C VAL A 263 1.85 -7.03 -11.80
N LYS A 264 1.00 -7.06 -12.81
CA LYS A 264 -0.45 -7.00 -12.66
C LYS A 264 -1.04 -8.33 -13.04
N PHE A 265 -1.52 -9.07 -12.06
CA PHE A 265 -2.35 -10.26 -12.28
C PHE A 265 -3.78 -9.82 -12.49
N VAL A 266 -4.33 -10.08 -13.66
CA VAL A 266 -5.74 -9.85 -13.98
C VAL A 266 -6.50 -11.13 -13.74
N LEU A 267 -7.40 -11.15 -12.78
CA LEU A 267 -8.20 -12.31 -12.41
C LEU A 267 -9.54 -12.25 -13.16
N SER A 268 -9.76 -13.22 -14.05
CA SER A 268 -11.02 -13.31 -14.78
C SER A 268 -12.19 -13.46 -13.83
N HIS A 269 -13.27 -12.73 -14.07
CA HIS A 269 -14.50 -12.87 -13.30
C HIS A 269 -15.15 -14.26 -13.46
N GLN A 270 -14.74 -15.04 -14.47
CA GLN A 270 -15.26 -16.39 -14.69
C GLN A 270 -14.90 -17.36 -13.57
N ILE A 271 -13.79 -17.12 -12.85
CA ILE A 271 -13.33 -17.94 -11.73
C ILE A 271 -13.79 -17.42 -10.36
N ASP A 272 -14.70 -16.44 -10.31
CA ASP A 272 -15.09 -15.79 -9.05
C ASP A 272 -15.65 -16.78 -8.00
N ASN A 273 -16.40 -17.81 -8.43
CA ASN A 273 -16.94 -18.79 -7.51
C ASN A 273 -15.84 -19.65 -6.90
N GLU A 274 -14.93 -20.15 -7.73
CA GLU A 274 -13.81 -20.97 -7.27
C GLU A 274 -12.85 -20.15 -6.39
N VAL A 275 -12.69 -18.86 -6.64
CA VAL A 275 -11.93 -17.96 -5.74
C VAL A 275 -12.59 -17.88 -4.37
N GLY A 276 -13.93 -17.79 -4.31
CA GLY A 276 -14.69 -17.82 -3.06
C GLY A 276 -14.43 -19.09 -2.26
N ASP A 277 -14.45 -20.23 -2.93
CA ASP A 277 -14.19 -21.54 -2.33
C ASP A 277 -12.74 -21.63 -1.81
N LEU A 278 -11.76 -21.21 -2.62
CA LEU A 278 -10.34 -21.16 -2.24
C LEU A 278 -10.10 -20.27 -1.02
N LEU A 279 -10.71 -19.07 -0.96
CA LEU A 279 -10.60 -18.18 0.19
C LEU A 279 -11.19 -18.82 1.47
N SER A 280 -12.29 -19.56 1.32
CA SER A 280 -12.94 -20.28 2.42
C SER A 280 -12.07 -21.45 2.90
N GLU A 281 -11.50 -22.23 1.99
CA GLU A 281 -10.57 -23.32 2.28
C GLU A 281 -9.33 -22.81 3.04
N LYS A 282 -8.75 -21.70 2.61
CA LYS A 282 -7.63 -21.02 3.28
C LYS A 282 -8.05 -20.28 4.57
N ASN A 283 -9.33 -20.35 4.95
CA ASN A 283 -9.89 -19.64 6.11
C ASN A 283 -9.63 -18.11 6.07
N LEU A 284 -9.62 -17.52 4.86
CA LEU A 284 -9.47 -16.08 4.67
C LEU A 284 -10.83 -15.39 4.73
N THR A 285 -11.35 -15.31 5.94
CA THR A 285 -12.66 -14.72 6.22
C THR A 285 -12.51 -13.26 6.70
N LYS A 286 -13.60 -12.50 6.62
CA LYS A 286 -13.63 -11.13 7.16
C LYS A 286 -13.18 -11.06 8.61
N LYS A 287 -13.61 -12.02 9.44
CA LYS A 287 -13.25 -12.09 10.86
C LYS A 287 -11.76 -12.34 11.07
N ARG A 288 -11.12 -13.11 10.21
CA ARG A 288 -9.67 -13.35 10.29
C ARG A 288 -8.85 -12.16 9.80
N ILE A 289 -9.29 -11.50 8.72
CA ILE A 289 -8.60 -10.33 8.13
C ILE A 289 -8.85 -9.06 8.95
N PHE A 290 -10.02 -8.97 9.57
CA PHE A 290 -10.41 -7.90 10.48
C PHE A 290 -10.84 -8.53 11.80
N PRO A 291 -9.89 -9.02 12.63
CA PRO A 291 -10.21 -9.55 13.94
C PRO A 291 -10.93 -8.49 14.78
N ASP A 292 -11.93 -8.93 15.57
CA ASP A 292 -12.70 -8.04 16.44
C ASP A 292 -11.75 -7.21 17.32
N GLU A 293 -11.83 -5.93 17.14
CA GLU A 293 -10.99 -4.99 17.86
C GLU A 293 -11.56 -4.76 19.26
N LYS A 294 -10.87 -5.31 20.24
CA LYS A 294 -10.80 -4.55 21.49
C LYS A 294 -9.98 -3.30 21.19
N PRO A 295 -10.46 -2.11 21.55
CA PRO A 295 -9.74 -0.88 21.21
C PRO A 295 -8.27 -1.03 21.62
N ILE A 296 -7.37 -0.80 20.70
CA ILE A 296 -5.91 -0.86 20.79
C ILE A 296 -5.35 0.11 21.82
N TRP A 297 -6.24 0.86 22.43
CA TRP A 297 -6.02 1.95 23.35
C TRP A 297 -5.30 1.58 24.64
N VAL A 298 -5.06 0.30 24.89
CA VAL A 298 -4.55 -0.16 26.19
C VAL A 298 -3.02 -0.13 26.27
N ASP A 299 -2.31 -0.16 25.11
CA ASP A 299 -0.83 -0.14 25.07
C ASP A 299 -0.29 0.98 24.18
N HIS A 300 -0.73 2.21 24.37
CA HIS A 300 -0.36 3.39 23.58
C HIS A 300 1.14 3.64 23.46
N LEU A 301 1.93 3.19 24.41
CA LEU A 301 3.38 3.38 24.45
C LEU A 301 4.15 2.55 23.42
N LYS A 302 3.48 1.61 22.71
CA LYS A 302 4.12 0.69 21.78
C LYS A 302 3.78 0.97 20.30
N LEU A 303 2.91 1.96 20.04
CA LEU A 303 2.55 2.33 18.67
C LEU A 303 3.69 3.16 18.06
N LYS A 304 4.58 2.50 17.37
CA LYS A 304 5.60 3.16 16.56
C LYS A 304 5.64 2.56 15.16
N VAL A 305 5.59 3.42 14.17
CA VAL A 305 5.81 3.09 12.76
C VAL A 305 7.18 3.58 12.35
N THR A 306 7.92 2.76 11.63
CA THR A 306 9.25 3.08 11.13
C THR A 306 9.34 2.82 9.62
N PHE A 307 10.31 3.42 8.97
CA PHE A 307 10.69 3.02 7.62
C PHE A 307 11.32 1.62 7.63
N GLN A 308 11.13 0.85 6.55
CA GLN A 308 11.67 -0.49 6.34
C GLN A 308 12.54 -0.56 5.09
#